data_7dba90c3704dc0fa2b0b12fd8ed3f2c7
#
_entry.id   7dba90c3704dc0fa2b0b12fd8ed3f2c7
#
_cell.length_a   1.000
_cell.length_b   1.000
_cell.length_c   1.000
_cell.angle_alpha   90.00
_cell.angle_beta   90.00
_cell.angle_gamma   90.00
#
_symmetry.space_group_name_H-M   'P 1'
#
loop_
_entity.id
_entity.type
_entity.pdbx_description
1 polymer ?
#
loop_
_entity_poly.entity_id
_entity_poly.type
_entity_poly.pdbx_seq_one_letter_code
_entity_poly.pdbx_strand_id
1 'polypeptide(L)'
;MLIFNCISCKKIVERKHHFSYDNIYCSNKCQKDFEGKQKVILWVEGKIQPTKSIVARYLKEYKGYKCESCNIDNWNNSPITLEIDHIDGNSSNNDPSNFRYLCPNCHSQTSSYKGANRGRGRPKDTKNNTIQRSYS
;
A
#
# COMPACT_ATOMS: atom_id res chain seq x y z
N MET A 1 9.94 27.45 27.84
CA MET A 1 9.77 26.45 26.78
C MET A 1 9.50 25.12 27.36
N LEU A 2 8.53 24.44 26.82
CA LEU A 2 8.23 23.08 27.23
C LEU A 2 8.97 22.14 26.29
N ILE A 3 9.47 21.04 26.82
CA ILE A 3 10.26 20.08 26.09
C ILE A 3 9.51 18.78 25.98
N PHE A 4 9.40 18.25 24.77
CA PHE A 4 8.71 17.02 24.48
C PHE A 4 9.58 16.15 23.58
N ASN A 5 9.27 14.87 23.47
CA ASN A 5 9.94 14.00 22.52
C ASN A 5 8.96 13.67 21.39
N CYS A 6 9.44 13.71 20.16
CA CYS A 6 8.64 13.29 19.02
C CYS A 6 8.28 11.83 19.19
N ILE A 7 7.00 11.49 19.10
CA ILE A 7 6.58 10.14 19.32
C ILE A 7 7.10 9.20 18.23
N SER A 8 7.39 9.71 17.05
CA SER A 8 7.87 8.90 15.93
C SER A 8 9.39 8.67 15.99
N CYS A 9 10.19 9.71 16.01
CA CYS A 9 11.65 9.59 15.93
C CYS A 9 12.40 9.87 17.23
N LYS A 10 11.68 10.24 18.29
CA LYS A 10 12.22 10.53 19.62
C LYS A 10 13.05 11.82 19.70
N LYS A 11 13.13 12.58 18.64
CA LYS A 11 13.86 13.84 18.65
C LYS A 11 13.20 14.81 19.62
N ILE A 12 14.00 15.64 20.30
CA ILE A 12 13.49 16.64 21.22
C ILE A 12 12.80 17.74 20.45
N VAL A 13 11.60 18.12 20.92
CA VAL A 13 10.81 19.18 20.33
C VAL A 13 10.51 20.22 21.39
N GLU A 14 10.81 21.48 21.11
CA GLU A 14 10.51 22.57 22.04
C GLU A 14 9.26 23.30 21.58
N ARG A 15 8.38 23.61 22.48
CA ARG A 15 7.13 24.34 22.21
C ARG A 15 6.91 25.40 23.26
N LYS A 16 6.34 26.52 22.83
CA LYS A 16 6.04 27.61 23.77
C LYS A 16 4.84 27.28 24.65
N HIS A 17 3.90 26.52 24.11
CA HIS A 17 2.68 26.21 24.82
C HIS A 17 2.41 24.72 24.79
N HIS A 18 1.71 24.26 25.80
CA HIS A 18 1.25 22.88 25.82
C HIS A 18 -0.02 22.79 24.97
N PHE A 19 -0.01 21.88 24.01
CA PHE A 19 -1.19 21.62 23.23
C PHE A 19 -1.88 20.40 23.84
N SER A 20 -3.19 20.36 23.73
CA SER A 20 -3.97 19.25 24.28
C SER A 20 -3.93 18.02 23.39
N TYR A 21 -2.89 17.86 22.59
CA TYR A 21 -2.76 16.69 21.75
C TYR A 21 -1.98 15.61 22.49
N ASP A 22 -2.45 14.38 22.37
CA ASP A 22 -1.78 13.27 23.02
C ASP A 22 -0.43 12.96 22.38
N ASN A 23 -0.28 13.28 21.12
CA ASN A 23 0.94 12.96 20.39
C ASN A 23 1.64 14.22 19.89
N ILE A 24 2.94 14.27 20.04
CA ILE A 24 3.74 15.39 19.57
C ILE A 24 4.74 14.89 18.55
N TYR A 25 4.83 15.61 17.44
CA TYR A 25 5.73 15.25 16.36
C TYR A 25 6.67 16.41 16.04
N CYS A 26 7.88 16.09 15.62
CA CYS A 26 8.84 17.12 15.24
C CYS A 26 8.57 17.68 13.83
N SER A 27 7.80 16.96 13.02
CA SER A 27 7.51 17.38 11.66
C SER A 27 6.29 16.64 11.13
N ASN A 28 5.73 17.13 10.02
CA ASN A 28 4.63 16.45 9.35
C ASN A 28 5.06 15.08 8.83
N LYS A 29 6.33 14.95 8.46
CA LYS A 29 6.84 13.66 7.99
C LYS A 29 6.77 12.64 9.10
N CYS A 30 7.18 12.99 10.30
CA CYS A 30 7.11 12.09 11.46
C CYS A 30 5.68 11.75 11.83
N GLN A 31 4.77 12.69 11.70
CA GLN A 31 3.37 12.44 11.96
C GLN A 31 2.82 11.41 10.98
N LYS A 32 3.08 11.61 9.68
CA LYS A 32 2.59 10.69 8.66
C LYS A 32 3.22 9.30 8.81
N ASP A 33 4.48 9.25 9.18
CA ASP A 33 5.18 7.99 9.37
C ASP A 33 4.59 7.21 10.55
N PHE A 34 4.38 7.86 11.66
CA PHE A 34 3.79 7.22 12.84
C PHE A 34 2.36 6.75 12.55
N GLU A 35 1.55 7.62 11.97
CA GLU A 35 0.15 7.29 11.68
C GLU A 35 0.06 6.17 10.65
N GLY A 36 0.95 6.17 9.66
CA GLY A 36 1.00 5.11 8.67
C GLY A 36 1.32 3.76 9.27
N LYS A 37 2.27 3.72 10.21
CA LYS A 37 2.61 2.49 10.91
C LYS A 37 1.44 1.98 11.75
N GLN A 38 0.73 2.90 12.41
CA GLN A 38 -0.44 2.52 13.21
C GLN A 38 -1.54 1.93 12.32
N LYS A 39 -1.76 2.49 11.14
CA LYS A 39 -2.76 1.98 10.21
C LYS A 39 -2.42 0.59 9.70
N VAL A 40 -1.14 0.33 9.46
CA VAL A 40 -0.71 -1.02 9.08
C VAL A 40 -1.05 -2.02 10.19
N ILE A 41 -0.78 -1.66 11.44
CA ILE A 41 -1.09 -2.52 12.58
C ILE A 41 -2.59 -2.79 12.65
N LEU A 42 -3.41 -1.76 12.50
CA LEU A 42 -4.86 -1.91 12.56
C LEU A 42 -5.38 -2.81 11.43
N TRP A 43 -4.81 -2.69 10.25
CA TRP A 43 -5.17 -3.55 9.14
C TRP A 43 -4.79 -5.00 9.40
N VAL A 44 -3.57 -5.23 9.84
CA VAL A 44 -3.09 -6.59 10.15
C VAL A 44 -3.96 -7.23 11.23
N GLU A 45 -4.45 -6.43 12.16
CA GLU A 45 -5.34 -6.91 13.21
C GLU A 45 -6.80 -7.08 12.75
N GLY A 46 -7.09 -6.74 11.50
CA GLY A 46 -8.44 -6.86 10.97
C GLY A 46 -9.40 -5.76 11.36
N LYS A 47 -8.91 -4.65 11.89
CA LYS A 47 -9.77 -3.58 12.39
C LYS A 47 -10.15 -2.55 11.34
N ILE A 48 -9.40 -2.43 10.27
CA ILE A 48 -9.70 -1.51 9.18
C ILE A 48 -9.43 -2.17 7.84
N GLN A 49 -10.03 -1.61 6.79
CA GLN A 49 -9.71 -2.02 5.43
C GLN A 49 -8.51 -1.21 4.94
N PRO A 50 -7.65 -1.75 4.11
CA PRO A 50 -6.45 -1.05 3.70
C PRO A 50 -6.71 -0.07 2.57
N THR A 51 -5.92 0.98 2.54
CA THR A 51 -5.82 1.82 1.35
C THR A 51 -4.57 1.39 0.60
N LYS A 52 -4.42 1.86 -0.62
CA LYS A 52 -3.23 1.55 -1.42
C LYS A 52 -1.95 1.96 -0.70
N SER A 53 -1.96 3.10 -0.01
CA SER A 53 -0.78 3.55 0.70
C SER A 53 -0.45 2.70 1.92
N ILE A 54 -1.45 2.14 2.58
CA ILE A 54 -1.24 1.24 3.72
C ILE A 54 -0.61 -0.06 3.21
N VAL A 55 -1.12 -0.62 2.12
CA VAL A 55 -0.57 -1.83 1.52
C VAL A 55 0.87 -1.60 1.07
N ALA A 56 1.13 -0.48 0.39
CA ALA A 56 2.47 -0.15 -0.07
C ALA A 56 3.46 -0.06 1.09
N ARG A 57 3.07 0.58 2.19
CA ARG A 57 3.94 0.68 3.36
C ARG A 57 4.22 -0.72 3.94
N TYR A 58 3.19 -1.53 4.06
CA TYR A 58 3.36 -2.89 4.59
C TYR A 58 4.31 -3.70 3.72
N LEU A 59 4.11 -3.69 2.42
CA LEU A 59 4.96 -4.47 1.52
C LEU A 59 6.41 -3.99 1.55
N LYS A 60 6.61 -2.67 1.55
CA LYS A 60 7.96 -2.12 1.57
C LYS A 60 8.70 -2.48 2.86
N GLU A 61 8.01 -2.45 3.99
CA GLU A 61 8.64 -2.74 5.28
C GLU A 61 8.88 -4.23 5.50
N TYR A 62 7.95 -5.09 5.09
CA TYR A 62 8.03 -6.50 5.41
C TYR A 62 8.57 -7.37 4.28
N LYS A 63 8.46 -6.94 3.04
CA LYS A 63 8.94 -7.72 1.90
C LYS A 63 10.01 -7.01 1.09
N GLY A 64 10.18 -5.73 1.29
CA GLY A 64 11.13 -4.93 0.54
C GLY A 64 10.56 -4.45 -0.78
N TYR A 65 11.16 -3.42 -1.36
CA TYR A 65 10.67 -2.83 -2.60
C TYR A 65 11.34 -3.52 -3.78
N LYS A 66 10.80 -4.66 -4.19
CA LYS A 66 11.27 -5.39 -5.36
C LYS A 66 10.16 -6.28 -5.89
N CYS A 67 10.23 -6.65 -7.16
CA CYS A 67 9.28 -7.57 -7.74
C CYS A 67 9.43 -8.94 -7.10
N GLU A 68 8.35 -9.51 -6.61
CA GLU A 68 8.43 -10.81 -5.95
C GLU A 68 8.62 -11.95 -6.94
N SER A 69 8.37 -11.74 -8.21
CA SER A 69 8.53 -12.77 -9.21
C SER A 69 9.95 -12.83 -9.79
N CYS A 70 10.48 -11.71 -10.24
CA CYS A 70 11.80 -11.67 -10.86
C CYS A 70 12.88 -10.95 -10.06
N ASN A 71 12.50 -10.41 -8.89
CA ASN A 71 13.41 -9.71 -7.97
C ASN A 71 14.02 -8.41 -8.50
N ILE A 72 13.49 -7.86 -9.59
CA ILE A 72 14.02 -6.61 -10.11
C ILE A 72 13.60 -5.44 -9.20
N ASP A 73 14.49 -4.50 -8.99
CA ASP A 73 14.18 -3.29 -8.22
C ASP A 73 14.61 -2.02 -8.95
N ASN A 74 15.44 -2.13 -9.98
CA ASN A 74 15.92 -1.00 -10.75
C ASN A 74 15.83 -1.26 -12.24
N TRP A 75 15.63 -0.19 -13.00
CA TRP A 75 15.59 -0.24 -14.43
C TRP A 75 16.18 1.07 -14.96
N ASN A 76 17.15 0.98 -15.84
CA ASN A 76 17.82 2.17 -16.39
C ASN A 76 18.33 3.12 -15.30
N ASN A 77 18.98 2.56 -14.29
CA ASN A 77 19.58 3.32 -13.17
C ASN A 77 18.59 4.07 -12.28
N SER A 78 17.34 3.68 -12.31
CA SER A 78 16.30 4.27 -11.44
C SER A 78 15.48 3.16 -10.83
N PRO A 79 14.88 3.39 -9.66
CA PRO A 79 13.98 2.39 -9.10
C PRO A 79 12.83 2.12 -10.07
N ILE A 80 12.52 0.85 -10.31
CA ILE A 80 11.44 0.50 -11.20
C ILE A 80 10.13 0.74 -10.48
N THR A 81 9.11 1.17 -11.21
CA THR A 81 7.78 1.31 -10.62
C THR A 81 7.19 -0.06 -10.41
N LEU A 82 6.86 -0.38 -9.18
CA LEU A 82 6.23 -1.66 -8.85
C LEU A 82 4.73 -1.48 -8.66
N GLU A 83 3.98 -2.50 -9.00
CA GLU A 83 2.54 -2.49 -8.90
C GLU A 83 2.10 -3.49 -7.83
N ILE A 84 1.06 -3.14 -7.10
CA ILE A 84 0.53 -4.01 -6.06
C ILE A 84 -0.44 -5.00 -6.71
N ASP A 85 -0.25 -6.26 -6.42
CA ASP A 85 -1.05 -7.33 -7.01
C ASP A 85 -1.69 -8.18 -5.89
N HIS A 86 -2.90 -8.66 -6.15
CA HIS A 86 -3.55 -9.63 -5.27
C HIS A 86 -3.13 -11.01 -5.73
N ILE A 87 -2.43 -11.74 -4.88
CA ILE A 87 -1.81 -13.03 -5.26
C ILE A 87 -2.84 -14.00 -5.83
N ASP A 88 -4.03 -14.05 -5.25
CA ASP A 88 -5.09 -14.95 -5.71
C ASP A 88 -5.95 -14.35 -6.84
N GLY A 89 -5.62 -13.16 -7.30
CA GLY A 89 -6.40 -12.47 -8.33
C GLY A 89 -7.73 -11.92 -7.88
N ASN A 90 -8.07 -12.04 -6.61
CA ASN A 90 -9.33 -11.55 -6.08
C ASN A 90 -9.16 -10.22 -5.38
N SER A 91 -9.60 -9.15 -6.04
CA SER A 91 -9.45 -7.80 -5.51
C SER A 91 -10.25 -7.53 -4.25
N SER A 92 -11.15 -8.43 -3.88
CA SER A 92 -11.90 -8.30 -2.65
C SER A 92 -11.20 -8.96 -1.45
N ASN A 93 -10.17 -9.75 -1.70
CA ASN A 93 -9.43 -10.40 -0.64
C ASN A 93 -8.30 -9.49 -0.19
N ASN A 94 -8.54 -8.71 0.86
CA ASN A 94 -7.59 -7.74 1.37
C ASN A 94 -6.80 -8.24 2.59
N ASP A 95 -6.61 -9.53 2.69
CA ASP A 95 -5.77 -10.11 3.73
C ASP A 95 -4.32 -9.69 3.45
N PRO A 96 -3.56 -9.28 4.47
CA PRO A 96 -2.16 -8.85 4.26
C PRO A 96 -1.31 -9.87 3.52
N SER A 97 -1.56 -11.16 3.72
CA SER A 97 -0.77 -12.20 3.06
C SER A 97 -1.09 -12.33 1.57
N ASN A 98 -2.16 -11.68 1.09
CA ASN A 98 -2.58 -11.78 -0.30
C ASN A 98 -2.00 -10.70 -1.21
N PHE A 99 -1.10 -9.87 -0.71
CA PHE A 99 -0.53 -8.80 -1.52
C PHE A 99 0.93 -9.03 -1.85
N ARG A 100 1.33 -8.56 -3.01
CA ARG A 100 2.74 -8.59 -3.42
C ARG A 100 3.02 -7.43 -4.36
N TYR A 101 4.32 -7.10 -4.50
CA TYR A 101 4.76 -6.17 -5.53
C TYR A 101 5.17 -6.97 -6.76
N LEU A 102 4.77 -6.50 -7.93
CA LEU A 102 5.22 -7.05 -9.20
C LEU A 102 5.69 -5.91 -10.10
N CYS A 103 6.72 -6.15 -10.89
CA CYS A 103 7.10 -5.19 -11.93
C CYS A 103 6.05 -5.25 -13.04
N PRO A 104 5.95 -4.23 -13.90
CA PRO A 104 4.94 -4.23 -14.96
C PRO A 104 4.99 -5.45 -15.87
N ASN A 105 6.18 -5.96 -16.14
CA ASN A 105 6.31 -7.14 -17.01
C ASN A 105 5.75 -8.40 -16.35
N CYS A 106 6.12 -8.66 -15.10
CA CYS A 106 5.60 -9.82 -14.40
C CYS A 106 4.10 -9.68 -14.14
N HIS A 107 3.65 -8.45 -13.83
CA HIS A 107 2.24 -8.20 -13.59
C HIS A 107 1.42 -8.45 -14.86
N SER A 108 1.95 -8.08 -16.03
CA SER A 108 1.25 -8.29 -17.29
C SER A 108 1.05 -9.77 -17.63
N GLN A 109 1.82 -10.63 -17.02
CA GLN A 109 1.73 -12.07 -17.26
C GLN A 109 0.80 -12.79 -16.27
N THR A 110 0.19 -12.07 -15.35
CA THR A 110 -0.74 -12.70 -14.40
C THR A 110 -2.08 -12.94 -15.08
N SER A 111 -2.81 -13.94 -14.60
CA SER A 111 -4.10 -14.29 -15.18
C SER A 111 -5.17 -13.23 -14.96
N SER A 112 -4.97 -12.32 -14.00
CA SER A 112 -5.97 -11.28 -13.70
C SER A 112 -5.61 -9.92 -14.28
N TYR A 113 -4.52 -9.82 -15.03
CA TYR A 113 -4.01 -8.52 -15.47
C TYR A 113 -5.00 -7.79 -16.35
N LYS A 114 -5.24 -6.54 -16.02
CA LYS A 114 -6.10 -5.63 -16.78
C LYS A 114 -7.42 -6.23 -17.20
N GLY A 115 -8.01 -6.98 -16.31
CA GLY A 115 -9.32 -7.51 -16.58
C GLY A 115 -9.32 -8.81 -17.37
N ALA A 116 -8.22 -9.54 -17.32
CA ALA A 116 -8.21 -10.87 -17.94
C ALA A 116 -9.33 -11.74 -17.39
N ASN A 117 -9.79 -11.46 -16.18
CA ASN A 117 -10.92 -12.17 -15.60
C ASN A 117 -12.25 -11.45 -15.81
N ARG A 118 -12.28 -10.42 -16.63
CA ARG A 118 -13.47 -9.64 -16.83
C ARG A 118 -14.55 -10.54 -17.45
N GLY A 119 -15.72 -10.49 -16.89
CA GLY A 119 -16.80 -11.34 -17.31
C GLY A 119 -16.84 -12.69 -16.66
N ARG A 120 -15.80 -13.02 -15.88
CA ARG A 120 -15.79 -14.26 -15.18
C ARG A 120 -16.02 -13.99 -13.74
N GLY A 121 -16.77 -14.65 -13.09
CA GLY A 121 -16.93 -14.53 -11.66
C GLY A 121 -17.50 -13.25 -11.17
N ARG A 122 -17.81 -12.30 -12.03
CA ARG A 122 -18.38 -11.08 -11.63
C ARG A 122 -19.69 -10.94 -12.35
N PRO A 123 -20.70 -10.42 -11.70
CA PRO A 123 -22.01 -10.22 -12.31
C PRO A 123 -21.86 -9.32 -13.50
N LYS A 124 -22.59 -9.56 -14.53
CA LYS A 124 -22.51 -8.71 -15.64
C LYS A 124 -23.29 -7.50 -15.39
N ASP A 125 -22.68 -6.41 -15.56
CA ASP A 125 -23.36 -5.16 -15.51
C ASP A 125 -23.72 -4.86 -16.93
N THR A 126 -24.99 -4.88 -17.21
CA THR A 126 -25.40 -4.70 -18.55
C THR A 126 -24.99 -3.42 -19.16
N LYS A 127 -24.74 -2.43 -18.37
CA LYS A 127 -24.39 -1.24 -18.97
C LYS A 127 -23.04 -1.24 -19.42
N ASN A 128 -22.22 -1.92 -18.70
CA ASN A 128 -20.90 -1.82 -19.04
C ASN A 128 -20.45 -2.85 -19.87
N ASN A 129 -21.22 -3.83 -20.02
CA ASN A 129 -20.72 -4.88 -20.65
C ASN A 129 -20.27 -4.61 -21.93
N THR A 130 -20.72 -3.66 -22.40
CA THR A 130 -20.32 -3.48 -23.64
C THR A 130 -19.00 -3.14 -23.72
N ILE A 131 -18.56 -2.55 -22.92
CA ILE A 131 -17.37 -2.10 -23.08
C ILE A 131 -16.39 -2.87 -23.02
N GLN A 132 -16.48 -3.66 -22.52
CA GLN A 132 -15.47 -4.32 -22.33
C GLN A 132 -14.89 -4.92 -23.17
N ARG A 133 -15.35 -5.14 -23.87
CA ARG A 133 -14.94 -5.80 -24.71
C ARG A 133 -13.70 -5.76 -25.12
N SER A 134 -13.27 -5.02 -25.19
CA SER A 134 -12.13 -4.95 -25.86
C SER A 134 -10.96 -5.12 -25.21
N TYR A 135 -10.84 -5.60 -24.24
CA TYR A 135 -9.66 -5.75 -23.73
C TYR A 135 -9.26 -6.92 -23.84
N SER A 136 -8.57 -7.23 -24.22
CA SER A 136 -8.10 -8.43 -24.29
C SER A 136 -7.05 -8.61 -23.85
#